data_ae00d9013d3483d62894fa4236747405
#
_entry.id   ae00d9013d3483d62894fa4236747405
#
_cell.length_a   1.000
_cell.length_b   1.000
_cell.length_c   1.000
_cell.angle_alpha   90.00
_cell.angle_beta   90.00
_cell.angle_gamma   90.00
#
_symmetry.space_group_name_H-M   'P 1'
#
loop_
_entity.id
_entity.type
_entity.pdbx_description
1 polymer ?
#
loop_
_entity_poly.entity_id
_entity_poly.type
_entity_poly.pdbx_seq_one_letter_code
_entity_poly.pdbx_strand_id
1 'polypeptide(L)'
;MKILCVLYDDPINGMPEKYARDDLPKLDNYPDGMSLPSPTSVDFTAGELLGCVSGELGLRKFLEDAGHTLVVTSDKDGEGCQADNELVDADIVISQPFFPYYLTREKMESAPNLKMAITAGIGSDHVDLQAAMDNNVDVVEVTYCNSRSVAEHIVMMILSMVRDYH
;
A
#
# COMPACT_ATOMS: atom_id res chain seq x y z
N MET A 1 -5.40 -7.24 -17.24
CA MET A 1 -4.99 -5.85 -16.95
C MET A 1 -3.60 -5.88 -16.34
N LYS A 2 -2.83 -4.85 -16.60
CA LYS A 2 -1.53 -4.64 -15.96
C LYS A 2 -1.69 -3.61 -14.84
N ILE A 3 -1.26 -3.97 -13.65
CA ILE A 3 -1.32 -3.13 -12.46
C ILE A 3 0.12 -2.80 -12.05
N LEU A 4 0.44 -1.52 -12.02
CA LEU A 4 1.70 -1.01 -11.48
C LEU A 4 1.48 -0.62 -10.01
N CYS A 5 2.26 -1.19 -9.12
CA CYS A 5 2.26 -0.82 -7.70
C CYS A 5 3.63 -0.20 -7.36
N VAL A 6 3.62 1.09 -7.05
CA VAL A 6 4.81 1.80 -6.60
C VAL A 6 4.83 1.81 -5.08
N LEU A 7 5.77 1.06 -4.52
CA LEU A 7 5.88 0.80 -3.10
C LEU A 7 7.36 0.84 -2.71
N TYR A 8 7.67 1.21 -1.47
CA TYR A 8 9.02 0.99 -0.95
C TYR A 8 9.38 -0.49 -1.07
N ASP A 9 10.67 -0.79 -1.05
CA ASP A 9 11.21 -2.10 -1.44
C ASP A 9 10.34 -3.29 -1.06
N ASP A 10 10.05 -4.11 -2.06
CA ASP A 10 9.28 -5.34 -1.87
C ASP A 10 10.05 -6.27 -0.90
N PRO A 11 9.40 -6.82 0.13
CA PRO A 11 10.00 -7.80 1.03
C PRO A 11 10.70 -8.97 0.33
N ILE A 12 10.23 -9.35 -0.85
CA ILE A 12 10.84 -10.44 -1.62
C ILE A 12 12.16 -10.01 -2.27
N ASN A 13 12.25 -8.76 -2.73
CA ASN A 13 13.39 -8.30 -3.52
C ASN A 13 14.34 -7.37 -2.76
N GLY A 14 13.91 -6.70 -1.72
CA GLY A 14 14.71 -5.68 -1.05
C GLY A 14 14.59 -5.67 0.47
N MET A 15 13.51 -6.21 1.01
CA MET A 15 13.33 -6.33 2.46
C MET A 15 13.74 -7.72 2.95
N PRO A 16 14.08 -7.86 4.24
CA PRO A 16 14.37 -9.18 4.82
C PRO A 16 13.16 -10.10 4.63
N GLU A 17 13.43 -11.38 4.33
CA GLU A 17 12.41 -12.43 4.17
C GLU A 17 11.49 -12.56 5.37
N LYS A 18 11.99 -12.13 6.53
CA LYS A 18 11.23 -12.05 7.78
C LYS A 18 11.15 -10.62 8.25
N TYR A 19 9.96 -10.18 8.56
CA TYR A 19 9.77 -8.96 9.35
C TYR A 19 10.33 -9.17 10.76
N ALA A 20 10.88 -8.12 11.37
CA ALA A 20 11.32 -8.17 12.75
C ALA A 20 10.24 -8.66 13.73
N ARG A 21 8.98 -8.57 13.34
CA ARG A 21 7.82 -9.09 14.08
C ARG A 21 7.68 -10.60 14.05
N ASP A 22 8.24 -11.27 13.06
CA ASP A 22 8.18 -12.74 12.98
C ASP A 22 9.01 -13.40 14.08
N ASP A 23 9.99 -12.67 14.60
CA ASP A 23 10.85 -13.11 15.71
C ASP A 23 10.28 -12.71 17.09
N LEU A 24 9.18 -11.95 17.15
CA LEU A 24 8.53 -11.63 18.40
C LEU A 24 7.73 -12.84 18.91
N PRO A 25 7.74 -13.09 20.25
CA PRO A 25 6.91 -14.14 20.81
C PRO A 25 5.46 -13.93 20.41
N LYS A 26 4.88 -14.91 19.73
CA LYS A 26 3.45 -14.91 19.44
C LYS A 26 2.73 -15.01 20.78
N LEU A 27 1.91 -14.02 21.09
CA LEU A 27 0.99 -14.10 22.21
C LEU A 27 -0.18 -14.95 21.77
N ASP A 28 -0.29 -16.17 22.27
CA ASP A 28 -1.43 -17.06 21.99
C ASP A 28 -2.74 -16.46 22.52
N ASN A 29 -2.64 -15.63 23.55
CA ASN A 29 -3.77 -14.91 24.12
C ASN A 29 -3.36 -13.50 24.52
N TYR A 30 -4.22 -12.53 24.29
CA TYR A 30 -4.11 -11.22 24.93
C TYR A 30 -4.38 -11.33 26.44
N PRO A 31 -3.85 -10.39 27.25
CA PRO A 31 -4.29 -10.27 28.64
C PRO A 31 -5.82 -10.26 28.71
N ASP A 32 -6.38 -10.90 29.73
CA ASP A 32 -7.82 -11.05 29.96
C ASP A 32 -8.57 -12.00 29.00
N GLY A 33 -7.86 -12.91 28.36
CA GLY A 33 -8.50 -13.93 27.51
C GLY A 33 -9.02 -13.39 26.18
N MET A 34 -8.63 -12.17 25.79
CA MET A 34 -8.94 -11.65 24.47
C MET A 34 -8.06 -12.35 23.43
N SER A 35 -8.69 -12.90 22.40
CA SER A 35 -8.00 -13.38 21.22
C SER A 35 -7.78 -12.25 20.22
N LEU A 36 -6.71 -12.35 19.40
CA LEU A 36 -6.56 -11.51 18.21
C LEU A 36 -7.83 -11.66 17.35
N PRO A 37 -8.45 -10.53 16.94
CA PRO A 37 -9.54 -10.61 16.00
C PRO A 37 -9.01 -11.23 14.71
N SER A 38 -9.45 -12.45 14.44
CA SER A 38 -9.21 -13.15 13.19
C SER A 38 -10.38 -12.85 12.27
N PRO A 39 -10.19 -12.39 11.04
CA PRO A 39 -11.27 -12.31 10.09
C PRO A 39 -11.85 -13.72 9.92
N THR A 40 -13.15 -13.87 10.15
CA THR A 40 -13.82 -15.17 10.11
C THR A 40 -13.84 -15.82 8.71
N SER A 41 -13.44 -15.09 7.69
CA SER A 41 -13.42 -15.54 6.29
C SER A 41 -12.02 -15.72 5.71
N VAL A 42 -10.98 -15.43 6.47
CA VAL A 42 -9.60 -15.47 5.98
C VAL A 42 -8.74 -16.12 7.04
N ASP A 43 -8.16 -17.26 6.69
CA ASP A 43 -7.16 -17.92 7.51
C ASP A 43 -5.86 -17.09 7.39
N PHE A 44 -5.52 -16.32 8.41
CA PHE A 44 -4.35 -15.48 8.37
C PHE A 44 -3.49 -15.64 9.62
N THR A 45 -2.18 -15.63 9.39
CA THR A 45 -1.18 -15.60 10.46
C THR A 45 -0.75 -14.16 10.70
N ALA A 46 -0.69 -13.74 11.96
CA ALA A 46 -0.23 -12.40 12.30
C ALA A 46 1.19 -12.16 11.75
N GLY A 47 1.38 -11.10 11.00
CA GLY A 47 2.63 -10.79 10.29
C GLY A 47 2.56 -10.98 8.77
N GLU A 48 1.81 -11.94 8.27
CA GLU A 48 1.66 -12.18 6.82
C GLU A 48 0.98 -11.03 6.08
N LEU A 49 0.04 -10.35 6.72
CA LEU A 49 -0.61 -9.15 6.17
C LEU A 49 0.32 -7.93 6.08
N LEU A 50 1.46 -7.94 6.75
CA LEU A 50 2.44 -6.86 6.63
C LEU A 50 3.30 -7.01 5.38
N GLY A 51 3.39 -8.22 4.84
CA GLY A 51 3.92 -8.51 3.52
C GLY A 51 2.88 -8.31 2.42
N CYS A 52 2.07 -7.26 2.53
CA CYS A 52 0.82 -7.01 1.82
C CYS A 52 0.82 -7.19 0.29
N VAL A 53 1.96 -7.33 -0.33
CA VAL A 53 2.05 -7.57 -1.78
C VAL A 53 2.24 -9.05 -2.10
N SER A 54 3.06 -9.77 -1.36
CA SER A 54 3.62 -11.05 -1.79
C SER A 54 3.24 -12.27 -0.94
N GLY A 55 2.59 -12.08 0.20
CA GLY A 55 2.11 -13.19 1.04
C GLY A 55 0.93 -13.94 0.43
N GLU A 56 0.55 -15.05 1.04
CA GLU A 56 -0.62 -15.88 0.63
C GLU A 56 -1.92 -15.07 0.51
N LEU A 57 -2.07 -14.07 1.37
CA LEU A 57 -3.18 -13.11 1.36
C LEU A 57 -2.81 -11.81 0.63
N GLY A 58 -1.66 -11.78 -0.03
CA GLY A 58 -1.14 -10.60 -0.66
C GLY A 58 -1.86 -10.24 -1.96
N LEU A 59 -1.70 -8.98 -2.34
CA LEU A 59 -2.29 -8.43 -3.55
C LEU A 59 -1.82 -9.17 -4.81
N ARG A 60 -0.56 -9.63 -4.84
CA ARG A 60 0.01 -10.37 -5.98
C ARG A 60 -0.79 -11.64 -6.27
N LYS A 61 -0.93 -12.50 -5.28
CA LYS A 61 -1.66 -13.76 -5.46
C LYS A 61 -3.10 -13.50 -5.90
N PHE A 62 -3.78 -12.56 -5.26
CA PHE A 62 -5.16 -12.20 -5.60
C PHE A 62 -5.31 -11.74 -7.06
N LEU A 63 -4.41 -10.89 -7.53
CA LEU A 63 -4.47 -10.35 -8.89
C LEU A 63 -4.03 -11.37 -9.94
N GLU A 64 -2.96 -12.12 -9.69
CA GLU A 64 -2.44 -13.12 -10.63
C GLU A 64 -3.40 -14.30 -10.78
N ASP A 65 -4.02 -14.76 -9.70
CA ASP A 65 -5.08 -15.79 -9.75
C ASP A 65 -6.31 -15.32 -10.56
N ALA A 66 -6.57 -14.01 -10.57
CA ALA A 66 -7.61 -13.40 -11.41
C ALA A 66 -7.16 -13.13 -12.86
N GLY A 67 -5.97 -13.55 -13.25
CA GLY A 67 -5.43 -13.39 -14.60
C GLY A 67 -4.91 -11.98 -14.92
N HIS A 68 -4.50 -11.22 -13.89
CA HIS A 68 -3.89 -9.91 -14.05
C HIS A 68 -2.37 -9.97 -13.87
N THR A 69 -1.66 -8.98 -14.37
CA THR A 69 -0.21 -8.82 -14.17
C THR A 69 0.03 -7.75 -13.12
N LEU A 70 0.78 -8.07 -12.08
CA LEU A 70 1.20 -7.11 -11.06
C LEU A 70 2.70 -6.86 -11.16
N VAL A 71 3.06 -5.60 -11.40
CA VAL A 71 4.44 -5.12 -11.33
C VAL A 71 4.59 -4.27 -10.08
N VAL A 72 5.56 -4.59 -9.24
CA VAL A 72 5.87 -3.83 -8.04
C VAL A 72 7.28 -3.26 -8.17
N THR A 73 7.43 -1.99 -7.88
CA THR A 73 8.73 -1.32 -7.92
C THR A 73 8.86 -0.23 -6.86
N SER A 74 10.06 -0.05 -6.35
CA SER A 74 10.47 1.10 -5.53
C SER A 74 11.20 2.16 -6.35
N ASP A 75 11.65 1.81 -7.57
CA ASP A 75 12.36 2.70 -8.48
C ASP A 75 11.36 3.61 -9.20
N LYS A 76 11.18 4.82 -8.66
CA LYS A 76 10.14 5.79 -9.06
C LYS A 76 10.68 7.18 -9.38
N ASP A 77 11.94 7.42 -9.09
CA ASP A 77 12.54 8.75 -9.19
C ASP A 77 13.64 8.78 -10.26
N GLY A 78 13.70 9.88 -10.99
CA GLY A 78 14.68 10.09 -12.05
C GLY A 78 14.18 9.69 -13.45
N GLU A 79 14.90 10.16 -14.44
CA GLU A 79 14.57 9.92 -15.84
C GLU A 79 14.79 8.43 -16.19
N GLY A 80 13.77 7.80 -16.75
CA GLY A 80 13.83 6.40 -17.15
C GLY A 80 13.74 5.41 -15.99
N CYS A 81 13.22 5.82 -14.82
CA CYS A 81 12.97 4.91 -13.73
C CYS A 81 12.01 3.78 -14.12
N GLN A 82 12.07 2.67 -13.40
CA GLN A 82 11.23 1.51 -13.71
C GLN A 82 9.75 1.85 -13.65
N ALA A 83 9.31 2.66 -12.68
CA ALA A 83 7.91 3.04 -12.57
C ALA A 83 7.40 3.77 -13.83
N ASP A 84 8.18 4.69 -14.40
CA ASP A 84 7.79 5.40 -15.62
C ASP A 84 7.74 4.46 -16.83
N ASN A 85 8.69 3.54 -16.95
CA ASN A 85 8.72 2.55 -18.03
C ASN A 85 7.53 1.60 -17.95
N GLU A 86 7.15 1.16 -16.75
CA GLU A 86 6.05 0.22 -16.55
C GLU A 86 4.67 0.90 -16.60
N LEU A 87 4.62 2.23 -16.40
CA LEU A 87 3.39 3.00 -16.47
C LEU A 87 2.82 3.06 -17.89
N VAL A 88 3.67 3.10 -18.89
CA VAL A 88 3.29 3.33 -20.31
C VAL A 88 2.18 2.39 -20.80
N ASP A 89 2.19 1.16 -20.37
CA ASP A 89 1.19 0.14 -20.73
C ASP A 89 0.34 -0.34 -19.55
N ALA A 90 0.41 0.34 -18.40
CA ALA A 90 -0.40 0.03 -17.24
C ALA A 90 -1.87 0.43 -17.42
N ASP A 91 -2.77 -0.41 -16.92
CA ASP A 91 -4.20 -0.10 -16.81
C ASP A 91 -4.53 0.59 -15.48
N ILE A 92 -3.80 0.24 -14.41
CA ILE A 92 -4.01 0.74 -13.05
C ILE A 92 -2.66 1.05 -12.43
N VAL A 93 -2.58 2.17 -11.72
CA VAL A 93 -1.43 2.50 -10.86
C VAL A 93 -1.87 2.55 -9.40
N ILE A 94 -1.08 1.93 -8.52
CA ILE A 94 -1.25 1.99 -7.08
C ILE A 94 -0.04 2.71 -6.50
N SER A 95 -0.28 3.77 -5.74
CA SER A 95 0.74 4.60 -5.13
C SER A 95 0.37 4.91 -3.68
N GLN A 96 1.25 5.58 -2.96
CA GLN A 96 1.05 5.87 -1.53
C GLN A 96 1.42 7.32 -1.22
N PRO A 97 0.69 8.00 -0.33
CA PRO A 97 0.99 9.39 0.01
C PRO A 97 2.30 9.55 0.79
N PHE A 98 2.78 8.51 1.47
CA PHE A 98 4.02 8.54 2.26
C PHE A 98 5.24 7.97 1.50
N PHE A 99 5.05 7.42 0.32
CA PHE A 99 6.08 7.06 -0.66
C PHE A 99 5.54 7.43 -2.05
N PRO A 100 5.33 8.73 -2.32
CA PRO A 100 4.52 9.15 -3.44
C PRO A 100 5.24 8.90 -4.78
N TYR A 101 4.51 8.30 -5.70
CA TYR A 101 4.81 8.36 -7.12
C TYR A 101 3.97 9.49 -7.71
N TYR A 102 4.64 10.59 -8.04
CA TYR A 102 3.95 11.77 -8.57
C TYR A 102 3.41 11.49 -9.98
N LEU A 103 2.09 11.34 -10.06
CA LEU A 103 1.39 11.10 -11.30
C LEU A 103 1.01 12.45 -11.94
N THR A 104 1.94 12.96 -12.75
CA THR A 104 1.80 14.24 -13.44
C THR A 104 1.01 14.09 -14.73
N ARG A 105 0.65 15.22 -15.35
CA ARG A 105 -0.01 15.27 -16.66
C ARG A 105 0.79 14.51 -17.72
N GLU A 106 2.09 14.77 -17.82
CA GLU A 106 2.95 14.13 -18.81
C GLU A 106 2.97 12.61 -18.67
N LYS A 107 2.99 12.13 -17.44
CA LYS A 107 2.95 10.69 -17.16
C LYS A 107 1.62 10.07 -17.56
N MET A 108 0.50 10.72 -17.28
CA MET A 108 -0.81 10.24 -17.69
C MET A 108 -0.98 10.24 -19.22
N GLU A 109 -0.51 11.29 -19.88
CA GLU A 109 -0.53 11.39 -21.34
C GLU A 109 0.36 10.32 -22.01
N SER A 110 1.42 9.87 -21.34
CA SER A 110 2.28 8.78 -21.82
C SER A 110 1.69 7.38 -21.59
N ALA A 111 0.61 7.27 -20.82
CA ALA A 111 -0.02 6.02 -20.42
C ALA A 111 -1.46 5.89 -20.95
N PRO A 112 -1.63 5.65 -22.25
CA PRO A 112 -2.95 5.70 -22.91
C PRO A 112 -3.93 4.61 -22.43
N ASN A 113 -3.44 3.57 -21.77
CA ASN A 113 -4.27 2.50 -21.22
C ASN A 113 -4.71 2.75 -19.76
N LEU A 114 -4.15 3.77 -19.12
CA LEU A 114 -4.39 4.05 -17.71
C LEU A 114 -5.85 4.45 -17.48
N LYS A 115 -6.53 3.73 -16.60
CA LYS A 115 -7.94 3.92 -16.27
C LYS A 115 -8.14 4.36 -14.83
N MET A 116 -7.22 3.98 -13.94
CA MET A 116 -7.39 4.23 -12.51
C MET A 116 -6.07 4.46 -11.81
N ALA A 117 -6.06 5.44 -10.92
CA ALA A 117 -4.99 5.67 -9.96
C ALA A 117 -5.55 5.45 -8.55
N ILE A 118 -4.96 4.50 -7.82
CA ILE A 118 -5.36 4.17 -6.46
C ILE A 118 -4.30 4.69 -5.50
N THR A 119 -4.72 5.55 -4.58
CA THR A 119 -3.90 5.98 -3.47
C THR A 119 -4.13 5.04 -2.28
N ALA A 120 -3.14 4.22 -1.97
CA ALA A 120 -3.17 3.27 -0.85
C ALA A 120 -2.93 3.99 0.48
N GLY A 121 -3.80 4.90 0.81
CA GLY A 121 -3.76 5.76 1.99
C GLY A 121 -4.78 6.89 1.88
N ILE A 122 -4.67 7.86 2.78
CA ILE A 122 -5.49 9.07 2.78
C ILE A 122 -4.70 10.19 2.11
N GLY A 123 -5.32 10.86 1.16
CA GLY A 123 -4.73 11.96 0.40
C GLY A 123 -4.22 11.55 -0.97
N SER A 124 -4.45 12.41 -1.94
CA SER A 124 -4.10 12.25 -3.35
C SER A 124 -3.26 13.42 -3.90
N ASP A 125 -2.58 14.15 -3.02
CA ASP A 125 -1.79 15.34 -3.39
C ASP A 125 -0.66 15.05 -4.39
N HIS A 126 -0.29 13.77 -4.53
CA HIS A 126 0.72 13.31 -5.49
C HIS A 126 0.11 12.96 -6.87
N VAL A 127 -1.18 13.18 -7.07
CA VAL A 127 -1.88 12.95 -8.33
C VAL A 127 -2.41 14.28 -8.87
N ASP A 128 -2.08 14.62 -10.11
CA ASP A 128 -2.68 15.75 -10.80
C ASP A 128 -4.14 15.44 -11.16
N LEU A 129 -5.07 15.85 -10.28
CA LEU A 129 -6.48 15.56 -10.42
C LEU A 129 -7.10 16.17 -11.68
N GLN A 130 -6.61 17.36 -12.12
CA GLN A 130 -7.09 17.95 -13.34
C GLN A 130 -6.65 17.17 -14.56
N ALA A 131 -5.40 16.71 -14.57
CA ALA A 131 -4.90 15.83 -15.63
C ALA A 131 -5.64 14.50 -15.65
N ALA A 132 -5.97 13.94 -14.47
CA ALA A 132 -6.73 12.69 -14.38
C ALA A 132 -8.11 12.84 -15.02
N MET A 133 -8.83 13.93 -14.74
CA MET A 133 -10.12 14.22 -15.37
C MET A 133 -10.00 14.36 -16.90
N ASP A 134 -8.97 15.11 -17.36
CA ASP A 134 -8.76 15.36 -18.78
C ASP A 134 -8.41 14.07 -19.56
N ASN A 135 -7.77 13.10 -18.89
CA ASN A 135 -7.38 11.79 -19.46
C ASN A 135 -8.37 10.66 -19.14
N ASN A 136 -9.50 10.94 -18.50
CA ASN A 136 -10.49 9.96 -18.04
C ASN A 136 -9.89 8.87 -17.13
N VAL A 137 -9.03 9.26 -16.22
CA VAL A 137 -8.44 8.40 -15.19
C VAL A 137 -9.20 8.61 -13.89
N ASP A 138 -9.79 7.55 -13.36
CA ASP A 138 -10.44 7.58 -12.05
C ASP A 138 -9.38 7.62 -10.94
N VAL A 139 -9.54 8.52 -9.97
CA VAL A 139 -8.66 8.62 -8.79
C VAL A 139 -9.41 8.18 -7.55
N VAL A 140 -8.86 7.19 -6.86
CA VAL A 140 -9.50 6.57 -5.68
C VAL A 140 -8.56 6.60 -4.49
N GLU A 141 -9.07 6.98 -3.33
CA GLU A 141 -8.37 6.95 -2.05
C GLU A 141 -8.95 5.88 -1.11
N VAL A 142 -8.11 5.36 -0.22
CA VAL A 142 -8.57 4.50 0.88
C VAL A 142 -8.91 5.37 2.10
N THR A 143 -9.99 6.12 1.96
CA THR A 143 -10.44 7.09 2.96
C THR A 143 -10.92 6.40 4.23
N TYR A 144 -10.56 6.95 5.40
CA TYR A 144 -10.93 6.47 6.74
C TYR A 144 -10.39 5.09 7.17
N CYS A 145 -9.62 4.40 6.35
CA CYS A 145 -9.17 3.04 6.65
C CYS A 145 -8.37 2.92 7.96
N ASN A 146 -7.59 3.94 8.31
CA ASN A 146 -6.73 3.97 9.50
C ASN A 146 -7.10 5.06 10.52
N SER A 147 -8.21 5.78 10.34
CA SER A 147 -8.56 6.95 11.17
C SER A 147 -8.68 6.61 12.65
N ARG A 148 -9.25 5.45 12.98
CA ARG A 148 -9.36 4.99 14.37
C ARG A 148 -7.97 4.73 14.96
N SER A 149 -7.14 3.96 14.26
CA SER A 149 -5.78 3.63 14.73
C SER A 149 -4.93 4.88 14.93
N VAL A 150 -5.04 5.86 14.03
CA VAL A 150 -4.36 7.15 14.17
C VAL A 150 -4.87 7.93 15.37
N ALA A 151 -6.18 7.99 15.58
CA ALA A 151 -6.77 8.69 16.72
C ALA A 151 -6.34 8.06 18.05
N GLU A 152 -6.39 6.74 18.16
CA GLU A 152 -5.95 6.01 19.35
C GLU A 152 -4.45 6.21 19.63
N HIS A 153 -3.62 6.21 18.59
CA HIS A 153 -2.19 6.47 18.70
C HIS A 153 -1.90 7.89 19.19
N ILE A 154 -2.62 8.89 18.68
CA ILE A 154 -2.49 10.28 19.14
C ILE A 154 -2.87 10.40 20.63
N VAL A 155 -3.98 9.81 21.05
CA VAL A 155 -4.39 9.80 22.46
C VAL A 155 -3.33 9.11 23.33
N MET A 156 -2.81 7.99 22.90
CA MET A 156 -1.72 7.29 23.59
C MET A 156 -0.50 8.19 23.76
N MET A 157 -0.06 8.88 22.70
CA MET A 157 1.09 9.79 22.76
C MET A 157 0.85 10.95 23.74
N ILE A 158 -0.34 11.56 23.70
CA ILE A 158 -0.72 12.63 24.62
C ILE A 158 -0.65 12.15 26.07
N LEU A 159 -1.25 11.00 26.36
CA LEU A 159 -1.23 10.41 27.71
C LEU A 159 0.19 10.08 28.16
N SER A 160 1.01 9.53 27.29
CA SER A 160 2.42 9.22 27.58
C SER A 160 3.21 10.48 27.95
N MET A 161 3.04 11.56 27.17
CA MET A 161 3.70 12.84 27.48
C MET A 161 3.21 13.48 28.79
N VAL A 162 1.90 13.48 29.01
CA VAL A 162 1.32 14.08 30.23
C VAL A 162 1.71 13.30 31.50
N ARG A 163 1.92 12.00 31.38
CA ARG A 163 2.27 11.11 32.49
C ARG A 163 3.77 10.87 32.62
N ASP A 164 4.58 11.45 31.74
CA ASP A 164 6.03 11.23 31.69
C ASP A 164 6.39 9.74 31.66
N TYR A 165 5.67 9.02 30.80
CA TYR A 165 5.84 7.58 30.64
C TYR A 165 6.85 7.32 29.50
N HIS A 166 8.09 7.00 29.90
CA HIS A 166 9.20 6.63 28.99
C HIS A 166 9.84 5.32 29.42
#